data_bf0e4639fb18b1f377fb606bff0e43dc
#
_entry.id   bf0e4639fb18b1f377fb606bff0e43dc
#
_cell.length_a   1.000
_cell.length_b   1.000
_cell.length_c   1.000
_cell.angle_alpha   90.00
_cell.angle_beta   90.00
_cell.angle_gamma   90.00
#
_symmetry.space_group_name_H-M   'P 1'
#
loop_
_entity.id
_entity.type
_entity.pdbx_description
1 polymer ?
#
loop_
_entity_poly.entity_id
_entity_poly.type
_entity_poly.pdbx_seq_one_letter_code
_entity_poly.pdbx_strand_id
1 'polypeptide(L)'
;MLKKAYVEITNRCNLACSFCPKTKREPRTMSAHEFGLVLSRLEVYVQYVYLHVMGEPLLHPELPTLLALAKARDMKICITTNGTLLQKRSDELLAAESLHKISVSLHSFEGNDGADEQELSYLTQVWNFAEKAAKKGVIVALRLWNDGGADARNGEILDFLRSRTGDHWPEMRNGSFLLRDHLYLERAGKFDWPDLSAGESGAQFCYGLRDQLGVLVDGTVVPCCLDHEGDVALGNLFTQPLTEILNSPRACEIGRAHV
;
A
#
# COMPACT_ATOMS: atom_id res chain seq x y z
N MET A 1 8.64 2.81 19.40
CA MET A 1 7.17 2.88 19.20
C MET A 1 6.90 2.76 17.69
N LEU A 2 6.04 1.84 17.29
CA LEU A 2 5.66 1.65 15.88
C LEU A 2 5.01 2.94 15.34
N LYS A 3 5.27 3.27 14.08
CA LYS A 3 4.69 4.45 13.40
C LYS A 3 3.48 4.06 12.54
N LYS A 4 3.48 2.85 11.99
CA LYS A 4 2.46 2.36 11.07
C LYS A 4 2.34 0.83 11.12
N ALA A 5 1.18 0.34 10.69
CA ALA A 5 0.97 -1.07 10.39
C ALA A 5 0.47 -1.24 8.95
N TYR A 6 0.95 -2.29 8.29
CA TYR A 6 0.38 -2.76 7.03
C TYR A 6 -0.65 -3.84 7.36
N VAL A 7 -1.86 -3.72 6.85
CA VAL A 7 -2.93 -4.72 7.05
C VAL A 7 -3.45 -5.15 5.69
N GLU A 8 -3.18 -6.40 5.35
CA GLU A 8 -3.69 -7.01 4.13
C GLU A 8 -5.17 -7.36 4.31
N ILE A 9 -6.04 -6.52 3.81
CA ILE A 9 -7.50 -6.76 3.92
C ILE A 9 -8.00 -7.77 2.90
N THR A 10 -7.24 -8.00 1.82
CA THR A 10 -7.46 -9.05 0.83
C THR A 10 -6.16 -9.33 0.08
N ASN A 11 -5.89 -10.58 -0.25
CA ASN A 11 -4.79 -10.97 -1.13
C ASN A 11 -5.26 -11.24 -2.58
N ARG A 12 -6.55 -10.96 -2.89
CA ARG A 12 -7.11 -11.02 -4.24
C ARG A 12 -6.77 -9.77 -5.02
N CYS A 13 -6.36 -9.91 -6.28
CA CYS A 13 -6.11 -8.80 -7.18
C CYS A 13 -6.80 -9.05 -8.53
N ASN A 14 -7.26 -7.98 -9.17
CA ASN A 14 -7.84 -8.03 -10.52
C ASN A 14 -6.79 -7.85 -11.64
N LEU A 15 -5.52 -7.66 -11.28
CA LEU A 15 -4.40 -7.59 -12.21
C LEU A 15 -3.38 -8.70 -11.93
N ALA A 16 -2.51 -8.97 -12.91
CA ALA A 16 -1.45 -9.97 -12.84
C ALA A 16 -0.09 -9.39 -13.23
N CYS A 17 0.23 -8.19 -12.71
CA CYS A 17 1.42 -7.42 -13.08
C CYS A 17 2.69 -8.27 -13.11
N SER A 18 3.52 -8.08 -14.13
CA SER A 18 4.75 -8.85 -14.38
C SER A 18 5.80 -8.70 -13.28
N PHE A 19 5.81 -7.56 -12.59
CA PHE A 19 6.74 -7.24 -11.49
C PHE A 19 6.24 -7.67 -10.10
N CYS A 20 4.98 -8.13 -9.99
CA CYS A 20 4.41 -8.57 -8.72
C CYS A 20 4.79 -10.02 -8.44
N PRO A 21 5.32 -10.36 -7.25
CA PRO A 21 5.71 -11.73 -6.91
C PRO A 21 4.49 -12.64 -6.79
N LYS A 22 3.28 -12.05 -6.66
CA LYS A 22 2.04 -12.76 -6.34
C LYS A 22 2.17 -13.48 -4.99
N THR A 23 1.18 -14.25 -4.59
CA THR A 23 1.26 -15.07 -3.37
C THR A 23 0.76 -16.47 -3.64
N LYS A 24 1.37 -17.43 -2.98
CA LYS A 24 0.97 -18.84 -2.99
C LYS A 24 -0.10 -19.15 -1.93
N ARG A 25 -0.36 -18.17 -1.03
CA ARG A 25 -1.38 -18.32 0.02
C ARG A 25 -2.78 -18.40 -0.59
N GLU A 26 -3.67 -19.12 0.05
CA GLU A 26 -5.07 -19.25 -0.38
C GLU A 26 -5.74 -17.86 -0.54
N PRO A 27 -6.50 -17.64 -1.65
CA PRO A 27 -7.19 -16.37 -1.86
C PRO A 27 -8.24 -16.11 -0.79
N ARG A 28 -8.06 -15.02 -0.01
CA ARG A 28 -8.92 -14.66 1.12
C ARG A 28 -9.24 -13.16 1.11
N THR A 29 -10.33 -12.80 1.78
CA THR A 29 -10.71 -11.44 2.13
C THR A 29 -11.04 -11.41 3.62
N MET A 30 -10.46 -10.45 4.35
CA MET A 30 -10.68 -10.26 5.79
C MET A 30 -12.09 -9.71 6.00
N SER A 31 -12.87 -10.27 6.90
CA SER A 31 -14.18 -9.73 7.23
C SER A 31 -14.09 -8.42 8.00
N ALA A 32 -15.15 -7.61 8.01
CA ALA A 32 -15.20 -6.39 8.82
C ALA A 32 -15.02 -6.66 10.33
N HIS A 33 -15.50 -7.81 10.82
CA HIS A 33 -15.29 -8.24 12.21
C HIS A 33 -13.80 -8.51 12.51
N GLU A 34 -13.11 -9.27 11.66
CA GLU A 34 -11.68 -9.57 11.79
C GLU A 34 -10.84 -8.29 11.70
N PHE A 35 -11.17 -7.41 10.76
CA PHE A 35 -10.51 -6.11 10.65
C PHE A 35 -10.71 -5.25 11.90
N GLY A 36 -11.93 -5.20 12.45
CA GLY A 36 -12.23 -4.52 13.70
C GLY A 36 -11.42 -5.05 14.88
N LEU A 37 -11.21 -6.38 14.95
CA LEU A 37 -10.36 -7.03 15.94
C LEU A 37 -8.88 -6.62 15.74
N VAL A 38 -8.37 -6.63 14.51
CA VAL A 38 -7.00 -6.18 14.20
C VAL A 38 -6.81 -4.73 14.64
N LEU A 39 -7.72 -3.82 14.27
CA LEU A 39 -7.63 -2.42 14.66
C LEU A 39 -7.61 -2.24 16.18
N SER A 40 -8.46 -2.95 16.93
CA SER A 40 -8.51 -2.86 18.41
C SER A 40 -7.22 -3.31 19.08
N ARG A 41 -6.42 -4.15 18.43
CA ARG A 41 -5.11 -4.60 18.91
C ARG A 41 -3.97 -3.71 18.46
N LEU A 42 -4.20 -2.85 17.44
CA LEU A 42 -3.21 -1.94 16.88
C LEU A 42 -3.36 -0.49 17.38
N GLU A 43 -4.55 -0.03 17.79
CA GLU A 43 -4.90 1.37 18.02
C GLU A 43 -4.02 2.08 19.06
N VAL A 44 -3.51 1.37 20.06
CA VAL A 44 -2.58 1.93 21.07
C VAL A 44 -1.12 1.98 20.60
N TYR A 45 -0.79 1.37 19.46
CA TYR A 45 0.58 1.27 18.95
C TYR A 45 0.82 2.12 17.73
N VAL A 46 -0.18 2.27 16.84
CA VAL A 46 -0.04 2.96 15.56
C VAL A 46 -1.26 3.84 15.27
N GLN A 47 -1.01 4.98 14.62
CA GLN A 47 -2.06 5.86 14.12
C GLN A 47 -2.35 5.61 12.63
N TYR A 48 -1.37 5.12 11.87
CA TYR A 48 -1.47 4.93 10.42
C TYR A 48 -1.59 3.45 10.07
N VAL A 49 -2.65 3.09 9.35
CA VAL A 49 -2.89 1.75 8.82
C VAL A 49 -2.86 1.78 7.31
N TYR A 50 -1.96 1.00 6.72
CA TYR A 50 -1.79 0.87 5.28
C TYR A 50 -2.50 -0.39 4.80
N LEU A 51 -3.54 -0.24 3.97
CA LEU A 51 -4.37 -1.37 3.52
C LEU A 51 -3.75 -2.06 2.30
N HIS A 52 -2.54 -2.57 2.46
CA HIS A 52 -1.89 -3.40 1.45
C HIS A 52 -0.73 -4.21 2.04
N VAL A 53 -0.55 -5.39 1.52
CA VAL A 53 0.65 -6.21 1.44
C VAL A 53 0.63 -6.81 0.03
N MET A 54 -0.29 -7.74 -0.22
CA MET A 54 -0.66 -8.21 -1.56
C MET A 54 -2.10 -7.81 -1.90
N GLY A 55 -2.55 -8.12 -3.12
CA GLY A 55 -3.93 -7.89 -3.56
C GLY A 55 -4.25 -6.44 -3.94
N GLU A 56 -5.54 -6.19 -4.22
CA GLU A 56 -6.08 -4.87 -4.55
C GLU A 56 -7.14 -4.47 -3.52
N PRO A 57 -6.87 -3.49 -2.65
CA PRO A 57 -7.79 -3.10 -1.56
C PRO A 57 -9.17 -2.66 -2.05
N LEU A 58 -9.25 -2.04 -3.24
CA LEU A 58 -10.52 -1.57 -3.80
C LEU A 58 -11.46 -2.70 -4.26
N LEU A 59 -10.97 -3.95 -4.31
CA LEU A 59 -11.82 -5.13 -4.51
C LEU A 59 -12.61 -5.51 -3.25
N HIS A 60 -12.21 -5.02 -2.08
CA HIS A 60 -12.84 -5.43 -0.83
C HIS A 60 -14.33 -5.03 -0.81
N PRO A 61 -15.27 -5.99 -0.64
CA PRO A 61 -16.71 -5.71 -0.76
C PRO A 61 -17.22 -4.77 0.33
N GLU A 62 -16.66 -4.85 1.55
CA GLU A 62 -17.05 -4.05 2.71
C GLU A 62 -16.09 -2.86 2.96
N LEU A 63 -15.35 -2.37 1.95
CA LEU A 63 -14.38 -1.29 2.12
C LEU A 63 -14.94 -0.08 2.88
N PRO A 64 -16.16 0.43 2.60
CA PRO A 64 -16.74 1.54 3.37
C PRO A 64 -16.88 1.25 4.86
N THR A 65 -17.28 0.03 5.22
CA THR A 65 -17.38 -0.43 6.62
C THR A 65 -16.01 -0.44 7.29
N LEU A 66 -14.97 -0.92 6.59
CA LEU A 66 -13.60 -0.92 7.12
C LEU A 66 -13.12 0.51 7.40
N LEU A 67 -13.37 1.43 6.47
CA LEU A 67 -13.01 2.84 6.62
C LEU A 67 -13.74 3.50 7.80
N ALA A 68 -15.03 3.17 8.00
CA ALA A 68 -15.80 3.65 9.15
C ALA A 68 -15.29 3.08 10.48
N LEU A 69 -14.89 1.80 10.53
CA LEU A 69 -14.29 1.18 11.73
C LEU A 69 -12.97 1.86 12.12
N ALA A 70 -12.15 2.25 11.15
CA ALA A 70 -10.92 2.99 11.39
C ALA A 70 -11.21 4.42 11.90
N LYS A 71 -12.20 5.10 11.31
CA LYS A 71 -12.63 6.43 11.77
C LYS A 71 -13.10 6.40 13.23
N ALA A 72 -13.88 5.39 13.60
CA ALA A 72 -14.39 5.25 14.98
C ALA A 72 -13.26 5.08 16.03
N ARG A 73 -12.03 4.77 15.60
CA ARG A 73 -10.81 4.63 16.42
C ARG A 73 -9.78 5.75 16.22
N ASP A 74 -10.16 6.80 15.51
CA ASP A 74 -9.26 7.90 15.12
C ASP A 74 -7.98 7.45 14.40
N MET A 75 -8.08 6.32 13.68
CA MET A 75 -6.97 5.78 12.88
C MET A 75 -7.02 6.30 11.46
N LYS A 76 -5.86 6.60 10.89
CA LYS A 76 -5.68 7.14 9.55
C LYS A 76 -5.38 6.02 8.55
N ILE A 77 -6.21 5.92 7.52
CA ILE A 77 -6.05 4.90 6.49
C ILE A 77 -5.22 5.43 5.32
N CYS A 78 -4.26 4.61 4.91
CA CYS A 78 -3.47 4.78 3.70
C CYS A 78 -3.74 3.61 2.76
N ILE A 79 -4.13 3.90 1.51
CA ILE A 79 -4.43 2.88 0.50
C ILE A 79 -3.35 2.93 -0.58
N THR A 80 -2.87 1.75 -1.02
CA THR A 80 -2.14 1.60 -2.27
C THR A 80 -2.99 0.77 -3.21
N THR A 81 -3.20 1.27 -4.43
CA THR A 81 -4.10 0.68 -5.42
C THR A 81 -3.47 0.70 -6.81
N ASN A 82 -3.87 -0.24 -7.66
CA ASN A 82 -3.57 -0.22 -9.08
C ASN A 82 -4.41 0.82 -9.86
N GLY A 83 -5.38 1.46 -9.22
CA GLY A 83 -6.18 2.55 -9.78
C GLY A 83 -7.35 2.14 -10.66
N THR A 84 -7.47 0.88 -11.10
CA THR A 84 -8.49 0.45 -12.07
C THR A 84 -9.94 0.56 -11.54
N LEU A 85 -10.11 0.57 -10.23
CA LEU A 85 -11.43 0.66 -9.57
C LEU A 85 -11.73 2.03 -8.98
N LEU A 86 -10.85 3.03 -9.15
CA LEU A 86 -11.01 4.36 -8.55
C LEU A 86 -12.31 5.05 -8.97
N GLN A 87 -12.67 4.97 -10.26
CA GLN A 87 -13.92 5.57 -10.74
C GLN A 87 -15.13 4.94 -10.05
N LYS A 88 -15.15 3.62 -9.94
CA LYS A 88 -16.27 2.86 -9.31
C LYS A 88 -16.40 3.14 -7.82
N ARG A 89 -15.27 3.34 -7.12
CA ARG A 89 -15.20 3.52 -5.67
C ARG A 89 -15.06 5.00 -5.25
N SER A 90 -15.09 5.94 -6.21
CA SER A 90 -14.81 7.34 -5.98
C SER A 90 -15.63 7.94 -4.84
N ASP A 91 -16.95 7.77 -4.87
CA ASP A 91 -17.85 8.40 -3.89
C ASP A 91 -17.62 7.83 -2.47
N GLU A 92 -17.41 6.53 -2.36
CA GLU A 92 -17.11 5.85 -1.10
C GLU A 92 -15.79 6.35 -0.49
N LEU A 93 -14.73 6.44 -1.31
CA LEU A 93 -13.43 6.91 -0.88
C LEU A 93 -13.44 8.39 -0.49
N LEU A 94 -14.12 9.22 -1.28
CA LEU A 94 -14.23 10.66 -1.03
C LEU A 94 -15.14 11.01 0.16
N ALA A 95 -16.02 10.10 0.59
CA ALA A 95 -16.83 10.24 1.79
C ALA A 95 -16.12 9.78 3.07
N ALA A 96 -15.02 9.02 2.93
CA ALA A 96 -14.34 8.39 4.06
C ALA A 96 -13.43 9.36 4.81
N GLU A 97 -13.82 9.78 6.00
CA GLU A 97 -13.04 10.72 6.85
C GLU A 97 -11.74 10.11 7.41
N SER A 98 -11.62 8.77 7.44
CA SER A 98 -10.38 8.10 7.84
C SER A 98 -9.34 8.03 6.72
N LEU A 99 -9.72 8.29 5.46
CA LEU A 99 -8.80 8.24 4.33
C LEU A 99 -7.81 9.41 4.39
N HIS A 100 -6.55 9.10 4.71
CA HIS A 100 -5.49 10.07 4.84
C HIS A 100 -4.60 10.17 3.60
N LYS A 101 -4.25 9.03 3.03
CA LYS A 101 -3.40 8.95 1.82
C LYS A 101 -3.91 7.87 0.88
N ILE A 102 -3.85 8.15 -0.42
CA ILE A 102 -3.99 7.16 -1.47
C ILE A 102 -2.79 7.21 -2.41
N SER A 103 -2.20 6.06 -2.66
CA SER A 103 -1.10 5.89 -3.60
C SER A 103 -1.58 5.07 -4.77
N VAL A 104 -1.41 5.59 -5.99
CA VAL A 104 -1.83 4.92 -7.22
C VAL A 104 -0.61 4.47 -7.98
N SER A 105 -0.47 3.16 -8.18
CA SER A 105 0.64 2.55 -8.92
C SER A 105 0.34 2.64 -10.43
N LEU A 106 0.70 3.74 -11.08
CA LEU A 106 0.45 3.96 -12.52
C LEU A 106 1.13 2.89 -13.38
N HIS A 107 2.31 2.46 -12.98
CA HIS A 107 3.07 1.39 -13.64
C HIS A 107 2.38 0.01 -13.59
N SER A 108 1.36 -0.17 -12.76
CA SER A 108 0.60 -1.43 -12.73
C SER A 108 -0.14 -1.68 -14.03
N PHE A 109 -0.52 -0.62 -14.74
CA PHE A 109 -1.26 -0.73 -15.99
C PHE A 109 -0.38 -1.33 -17.10
N GLU A 110 0.87 -0.84 -17.24
CA GLU A 110 1.84 -1.37 -18.20
C GLU A 110 2.24 -2.83 -17.91
N GLY A 111 2.31 -3.21 -16.64
CA GLY A 111 2.66 -4.57 -16.22
C GLY A 111 1.63 -5.65 -16.56
N ASN A 112 0.60 -5.33 -17.38
CA ASN A 112 -0.47 -6.24 -17.78
C ASN A 112 -0.66 -6.23 -19.29
N ASP A 113 -0.84 -7.40 -19.89
CA ASP A 113 -1.07 -7.55 -21.33
C ASP A 113 -2.38 -6.85 -21.77
N GLY A 114 -2.37 -6.20 -22.92
CA GLY A 114 -3.56 -5.57 -23.52
C GLY A 114 -3.94 -4.19 -22.92
N ALA A 115 -3.03 -3.55 -22.19
CA ALA A 115 -3.26 -2.24 -21.58
C ALA A 115 -3.36 -1.07 -22.59
N ASP A 116 -2.80 -1.22 -23.77
CA ASP A 116 -2.51 -0.12 -24.72
C ASP A 116 -3.72 0.71 -25.17
N GLU A 117 -4.85 0.07 -25.46
CA GLU A 117 -6.04 0.77 -25.99
C GLU A 117 -6.82 1.58 -24.92
N GLN A 118 -6.59 1.27 -23.63
CA GLN A 118 -7.37 1.86 -22.53
C GLN A 118 -6.58 2.84 -21.65
N GLU A 119 -5.31 3.05 -21.92
CA GLU A 119 -4.42 3.81 -21.03
C GLU A 119 -4.87 5.26 -20.82
N LEU A 120 -5.18 5.98 -21.89
CA LEU A 120 -5.61 7.39 -21.77
C LEU A 120 -6.91 7.52 -20.95
N SER A 121 -7.83 6.58 -21.12
CA SER A 121 -9.04 6.51 -20.30
C SER A 121 -8.71 6.24 -18.83
N TYR A 122 -7.82 5.29 -18.56
CA TYR A 122 -7.34 4.97 -17.23
C TYR A 122 -6.66 6.18 -16.57
N LEU A 123 -5.69 6.80 -17.23
CA LEU A 123 -4.99 7.98 -16.71
C LEU A 123 -5.95 9.13 -16.42
N THR A 124 -6.94 9.33 -17.29
CA THR A 124 -7.96 10.37 -17.11
C THR A 124 -8.84 10.08 -15.88
N GLN A 125 -9.24 8.83 -15.66
CA GLN A 125 -10.02 8.43 -14.49
C GLN A 125 -9.22 8.60 -13.19
N VAL A 126 -7.96 8.15 -13.18
CA VAL A 126 -7.05 8.34 -12.04
C VAL A 126 -6.87 9.82 -11.74
N TRP A 127 -6.61 10.64 -12.76
CA TRP A 127 -6.42 12.08 -12.59
C TRP A 127 -7.66 12.76 -11.99
N ASN A 128 -8.84 12.48 -12.54
CA ASN A 128 -10.10 13.06 -12.07
C ASN A 128 -10.39 12.71 -10.60
N PHE A 129 -10.09 11.49 -10.19
CA PHE A 129 -10.18 11.10 -8.79
C PHE A 129 -9.13 11.82 -7.94
N ALA A 130 -7.88 11.84 -8.39
CA ALA A 130 -6.75 12.44 -7.68
C ALA A 130 -6.99 13.93 -7.37
N GLU A 131 -7.49 14.70 -8.34
CA GLU A 131 -7.85 16.10 -8.13
C GLU A 131 -8.96 16.29 -7.09
N LYS A 132 -10.01 15.46 -7.14
CA LYS A 132 -11.11 15.51 -6.17
C LYS A 132 -10.64 15.17 -4.76
N ALA A 133 -9.80 14.13 -4.63
CA ALA A 133 -9.25 13.67 -3.35
C ALA A 133 -8.31 14.72 -2.75
N ALA A 134 -7.40 15.28 -3.55
CA ALA A 134 -6.48 16.34 -3.12
C ALA A 134 -7.23 17.59 -2.65
N LYS A 135 -8.28 18.05 -3.35
CA LYS A 135 -9.14 19.16 -2.93
C LYS A 135 -9.85 18.91 -1.59
N LYS A 136 -10.04 17.66 -1.19
CA LYS A 136 -10.56 17.27 0.13
C LYS A 136 -9.49 17.13 1.20
N GLY A 137 -8.22 17.40 0.89
CA GLY A 137 -7.09 17.29 1.81
C GLY A 137 -6.52 15.87 1.93
N VAL A 138 -6.96 14.91 1.11
CA VAL A 138 -6.35 13.59 1.04
C VAL A 138 -5.03 13.69 0.30
N ILE A 139 -3.96 13.14 0.87
CA ILE A 139 -2.66 13.08 0.20
C ILE A 139 -2.75 12.04 -0.93
N VAL A 140 -2.48 12.46 -2.17
CA VAL A 140 -2.46 11.58 -3.32
C VAL A 140 -1.04 11.45 -3.84
N ALA A 141 -0.54 10.22 -3.98
CA ALA A 141 0.76 9.91 -4.58
C ALA A 141 0.56 9.07 -5.84
N LEU A 142 0.86 9.64 -6.99
CA LEU A 142 0.96 8.91 -8.25
C LEU A 142 2.35 8.28 -8.32
N ARG A 143 2.43 6.96 -8.51
CA ARG A 143 3.70 6.22 -8.41
C ARG A 143 4.13 5.65 -9.75
N LEU A 144 5.41 5.88 -10.07
CA LEU A 144 6.18 5.21 -11.10
C LEU A 144 7.40 4.57 -10.43
N TRP A 145 7.23 3.40 -9.82
CA TRP A 145 8.28 2.64 -9.13
C TRP A 145 8.77 1.48 -9.99
N ASN A 146 9.10 1.80 -11.24
CA ASN A 146 9.44 0.85 -12.27
C ASN A 146 10.63 1.27 -13.15
N ASP A 147 11.34 2.34 -12.79
CA ASP A 147 12.51 2.79 -13.55
C ASP A 147 13.53 1.63 -13.66
N GLY A 148 13.94 1.27 -14.89
CA GLY A 148 14.77 0.11 -15.18
C GLY A 148 14.04 -1.24 -15.21
N GLY A 149 12.71 -1.24 -15.18
CA GLY A 149 11.84 -2.41 -15.34
C GLY A 149 10.88 -2.25 -16.50
N ALA A 150 9.58 -2.49 -16.28
CA ALA A 150 8.51 -2.19 -17.24
C ALA A 150 8.22 -0.68 -17.24
N ASP A 151 9.05 0.10 -17.91
CA ASP A 151 9.08 1.57 -17.86
C ASP A 151 8.93 2.24 -19.24
N ALA A 152 8.65 1.46 -20.29
CA ALA A 152 8.56 1.97 -21.66
C ALA A 152 7.53 3.09 -21.82
N ARG A 153 6.45 3.04 -21.03
CA ARG A 153 5.35 4.02 -21.10
C ARG A 153 5.47 5.18 -20.12
N ASN A 154 6.50 5.19 -19.28
CA ASN A 154 6.70 6.29 -18.31
C ASN A 154 6.74 7.67 -19.02
N GLY A 155 7.29 7.76 -20.23
CA GLY A 155 7.32 8.99 -21.03
C GLY A 155 5.91 9.52 -21.31
N GLU A 156 5.03 8.68 -21.83
CA GLU A 156 3.63 9.03 -22.15
C GLU A 156 2.83 9.43 -20.90
N ILE A 157 3.03 8.70 -19.80
CA ILE A 157 2.41 9.02 -18.51
C ILE A 157 2.88 10.41 -18.01
N LEU A 158 4.18 10.68 -18.10
CA LEU A 158 4.73 11.97 -17.68
C LEU A 158 4.22 13.11 -18.57
N ASP A 159 4.10 12.91 -19.87
CA ASP A 159 3.56 13.90 -20.81
C ASP A 159 2.07 14.17 -20.55
N PHE A 160 1.30 13.12 -20.23
CA PHE A 160 -0.08 13.30 -19.75
C PHE A 160 -0.12 14.16 -18.48
N LEU A 161 0.70 13.89 -17.50
CA LEU A 161 0.76 14.68 -16.25
C LEU A 161 1.17 16.13 -16.51
N ARG A 162 2.17 16.37 -17.36
CA ARG A 162 2.59 17.72 -17.78
C ARG A 162 1.45 18.49 -18.45
N SER A 163 0.68 17.83 -19.32
CA SER A 163 -0.48 18.46 -19.95
C SER A 163 -1.52 18.97 -18.96
N ARG A 164 -1.54 18.43 -17.74
CA ARG A 164 -2.49 18.79 -16.67
C ARG A 164 -1.93 19.81 -15.66
N THR A 165 -0.62 19.89 -15.51
CA THR A 165 0.03 20.64 -14.42
C THR A 165 1.11 21.59 -14.88
N GLY A 166 1.51 21.55 -16.16
CA GLY A 166 2.70 22.25 -16.66
C GLY A 166 3.99 21.48 -16.44
N ASP A 167 5.11 22.03 -16.90
CA ASP A 167 6.41 21.33 -16.97
C ASP A 167 7.25 21.44 -15.70
N HIS A 168 6.90 22.34 -14.79
CA HIS A 168 7.68 22.58 -13.59
C HIS A 168 7.06 21.93 -12.37
N TRP A 169 7.76 20.93 -11.81
CA TRP A 169 7.37 20.24 -10.59
C TRP A 169 8.45 20.38 -9.52
N PRO A 170 8.21 21.17 -8.45
CA PRO A 170 9.16 21.28 -7.36
C PRO A 170 9.45 19.91 -6.72
N GLU A 171 10.74 19.59 -6.56
CA GLU A 171 11.16 18.42 -5.83
C GLU A 171 11.07 18.66 -4.32
N MET A 172 10.47 17.72 -3.63
CA MET A 172 10.29 17.73 -2.18
C MET A 172 11.47 17.03 -1.49
N ARG A 173 11.69 17.32 -0.20
CA ARG A 173 12.78 16.73 0.59
C ARG A 173 12.83 15.19 0.62
N ASN A 174 11.70 14.56 0.37
CA ASN A 174 11.56 13.10 0.31
C ASN A 174 11.76 12.51 -1.10
N GLY A 175 12.19 13.32 -2.07
CA GLY A 175 12.40 12.92 -3.45
C GLY A 175 11.12 12.79 -4.30
N SER A 176 9.94 13.15 -3.77
CA SER A 176 8.72 13.24 -4.58
C SER A 176 8.63 14.59 -5.28
N PHE A 177 7.86 14.69 -6.35
CA PHE A 177 7.58 15.94 -7.06
C PHE A 177 6.17 16.43 -6.73
N LEU A 178 6.05 17.72 -6.40
CA LEU A 178 4.75 18.34 -6.15
C LEU A 178 4.10 18.70 -7.50
N LEU A 179 2.99 18.02 -7.81
CA LEU A 179 2.19 18.31 -9.00
C LEU A 179 1.16 19.42 -8.75
N ARG A 180 0.46 19.33 -7.63
CA ARG A 180 -0.49 20.29 -7.06
C ARG A 180 -0.55 20.12 -5.55
N ASP A 181 -1.22 21.02 -4.85
CA ASP A 181 -1.46 20.87 -3.41
C ASP A 181 -2.08 19.50 -3.10
N HIS A 182 -1.50 18.77 -2.13
CA HIS A 182 -1.81 17.38 -1.76
C HIS A 182 -1.64 16.32 -2.87
N LEU A 183 -1.15 16.65 -4.07
CA LEU A 183 -0.95 15.73 -5.19
C LEU A 183 0.52 15.64 -5.58
N TYR A 184 1.09 14.46 -5.50
CA TYR A 184 2.51 14.19 -5.68
C TYR A 184 2.77 13.12 -6.74
N LEU A 185 3.92 13.22 -7.42
CA LEU A 185 4.50 12.13 -8.20
C LEU A 185 5.67 11.53 -7.40
N GLU A 186 5.64 10.23 -7.15
CA GLU A 186 6.72 9.45 -6.56
C GLU A 186 7.38 8.59 -7.63
N ARG A 187 8.70 8.76 -7.86
CA ARG A 187 9.49 7.93 -8.79
C ARG A 187 10.51 7.13 -8.02
N ALA A 188 10.72 5.88 -8.42
CA ALA A 188 11.77 5.01 -7.88
C ALA A 188 12.15 3.94 -8.91
N GLY A 189 13.38 3.44 -8.79
CA GLY A 189 13.80 2.24 -9.52
C GLY A 189 12.96 1.02 -9.16
N LYS A 190 12.87 0.09 -10.09
CA LYS A 190 12.33 -1.24 -9.80
C LYS A 190 13.10 -1.84 -8.62
N PHE A 191 12.40 -2.36 -7.64
CA PHE A 191 13.01 -3.15 -6.57
C PHE A 191 12.71 -4.64 -6.76
N ASP A 192 13.63 -5.47 -6.31
CA ASP A 192 13.43 -6.91 -6.30
C ASP A 192 12.81 -7.34 -4.96
N TRP A 193 11.79 -8.17 -5.04
CA TRP A 193 11.17 -8.72 -3.84
C TRP A 193 12.14 -9.64 -3.10
N PRO A 194 12.11 -9.65 -1.76
CA PRO A 194 12.91 -10.60 -1.00
C PRO A 194 12.63 -12.04 -1.43
N ASP A 195 13.69 -12.80 -1.63
CA ASP A 195 13.64 -14.21 -2.01
C ASP A 195 14.60 -14.99 -1.11
N LEU A 196 14.07 -15.97 -0.36
CA LEU A 196 14.86 -16.82 0.53
C LEU A 196 15.88 -17.69 -0.22
N SER A 197 15.69 -17.90 -1.52
CA SER A 197 16.65 -18.61 -2.37
C SER A 197 17.77 -17.73 -2.91
N ALA A 198 17.63 -16.40 -2.84
CA ALA A 198 18.68 -15.47 -3.21
C ALA A 198 19.82 -15.55 -2.19
N GLY A 199 21.08 -15.48 -2.66
CA GLY A 199 22.25 -15.43 -1.78
C GLY A 199 22.19 -14.20 -0.85
N GLU A 200 22.97 -14.22 0.24
CA GLU A 200 23.04 -13.13 1.19
C GLU A 200 23.41 -11.81 0.48
N SER A 201 22.48 -10.87 0.46
CA SER A 201 22.77 -9.47 0.17
C SER A 201 23.39 -8.86 1.42
N GLY A 202 24.46 -8.07 1.29
CA GLY A 202 25.10 -7.41 2.43
C GLY A 202 24.10 -6.72 3.34
N ALA A 203 24.45 -6.54 4.62
CA ALA A 203 23.57 -5.99 5.65
C ALA A 203 22.93 -4.66 5.21
N GLN A 204 21.61 -4.67 5.05
CA GLN A 204 20.81 -3.47 4.77
C GLN A 204 20.02 -3.09 6.00
N PHE A 205 19.80 -1.79 6.17
CA PHE A 205 18.98 -1.30 7.27
C PHE A 205 17.52 -1.72 7.06
N CYS A 206 16.94 -2.38 8.06
CA CYS A 206 15.55 -2.82 8.04
C CYS A 206 14.68 -2.03 9.04
N TYR A 207 13.50 -1.63 8.65
CA TYR A 207 12.53 -0.94 9.50
C TYR A 207 11.53 -1.89 10.18
N GLY A 208 11.59 -3.20 9.90
CA GLY A 208 10.70 -4.21 10.46
C GLY A 208 10.75 -4.25 11.97
N LEU A 209 9.61 -4.26 12.65
CA LEU A 209 9.43 -4.19 14.10
C LEU A 209 10.00 -2.96 14.82
N ARG A 210 10.76 -2.12 14.12
CA ARG A 210 11.22 -0.82 14.65
C ARG A 210 10.16 0.26 14.43
N ASP A 211 9.77 0.49 13.18
CA ASP A 211 8.85 1.55 12.78
C ASP A 211 7.54 0.99 12.23
N GLN A 212 7.51 -0.28 11.87
CA GLN A 212 6.39 -0.92 11.17
C GLN A 212 6.28 -2.41 11.47
N LEU A 213 5.09 -2.96 11.20
CA LEU A 213 4.81 -4.38 11.09
C LEU A 213 3.79 -4.63 9.97
N GLY A 214 3.64 -5.90 9.57
CA GLY A 214 2.59 -6.35 8.66
C GLY A 214 1.61 -7.29 9.36
N VAL A 215 0.37 -7.30 8.91
CA VAL A 215 -0.68 -8.26 9.30
C VAL A 215 -1.27 -8.81 8.01
N LEU A 216 -1.10 -10.11 7.79
CA LEU A 216 -1.64 -10.79 6.61
C LEU A 216 -3.15 -11.02 6.76
N VAL A 217 -3.81 -11.38 5.67
CA VAL A 217 -5.28 -11.50 5.60
C VAL A 217 -5.88 -12.54 6.57
N ASP A 218 -5.07 -13.46 7.05
CA ASP A 218 -5.42 -14.50 8.05
C ASP A 218 -5.05 -14.10 9.49
N GLY A 219 -4.61 -12.86 9.70
CA GLY A 219 -4.21 -12.33 11.00
C GLY A 219 -2.75 -12.59 11.37
N THR A 220 -1.98 -13.30 10.54
CA THR A 220 -0.56 -13.56 10.78
C THR A 220 0.23 -12.26 10.82
N VAL A 221 1.03 -12.05 11.88
CA VAL A 221 1.89 -10.88 12.04
C VAL A 221 3.27 -11.18 11.46
N VAL A 222 3.76 -10.25 10.64
CA VAL A 222 5.06 -10.30 9.98
C VAL A 222 5.88 -9.03 10.25
N PRO A 223 7.21 -9.03 10.13
CA PRO A 223 8.03 -7.86 10.46
C PRO A 223 7.72 -6.62 9.60
N CYS A 224 7.38 -6.79 8.33
CA CYS A 224 7.04 -5.71 7.41
C CYS A 224 6.23 -6.21 6.21
N CYS A 225 5.81 -5.29 5.34
CA CYS A 225 5.02 -5.60 4.14
C CYS A 225 5.78 -6.37 3.06
N LEU A 226 7.09 -6.54 3.16
CA LEU A 226 7.88 -7.31 2.20
C LEU A 226 7.80 -8.83 2.46
N ASP A 227 7.44 -9.23 3.67
CA ASP A 227 7.20 -10.65 4.01
C ASP A 227 5.76 -11.03 3.66
N HIS A 228 5.50 -11.10 2.37
CA HIS A 228 4.16 -11.32 1.82
C HIS A 228 3.70 -12.78 1.88
N GLU A 229 4.60 -13.74 2.07
CA GLU A 229 4.27 -15.16 2.26
C GLU A 229 4.13 -15.55 3.74
N GLY A 230 4.64 -14.71 4.67
CA GLY A 230 4.64 -15.01 6.10
C GLY A 230 5.76 -15.94 6.53
N ASP A 231 6.89 -15.92 5.80
CA ASP A 231 8.08 -16.74 6.09
C ASP A 231 8.65 -16.43 7.47
N VAL A 232 8.49 -15.20 7.93
CA VAL A 232 8.90 -14.73 9.25
C VAL A 232 7.67 -14.44 10.12
N ALA A 233 6.74 -15.40 10.22
CA ALA A 233 5.58 -15.28 11.07
C ALA A 233 5.98 -15.14 12.54
N LEU A 234 5.40 -14.13 13.23
CA LEU A 234 5.68 -13.78 14.62
C LEU A 234 4.58 -14.21 15.59
N GLY A 235 3.37 -14.41 15.09
CA GLY A 235 2.16 -14.76 15.82
C GLY A 235 0.93 -14.39 15.03
N ASN A 236 -0.25 -14.39 15.66
CA ASN A 236 -1.50 -14.12 14.95
C ASN A 236 -2.41 -13.19 15.76
N LEU A 237 -2.79 -12.04 15.16
CA LEU A 237 -3.65 -11.03 15.80
C LEU A 237 -5.12 -11.48 15.96
N PHE A 238 -5.56 -12.59 15.39
CA PHE A 238 -6.90 -13.10 15.68
C PHE A 238 -6.97 -13.88 17.00
N THR A 239 -5.82 -14.38 17.48
CA THR A 239 -5.77 -15.24 18.66
C THR A 239 -4.96 -14.64 19.81
N GLN A 240 -3.99 -13.74 19.54
CA GLN A 240 -3.04 -13.22 20.51
C GLN A 240 -3.06 -11.69 20.56
N PRO A 241 -2.86 -11.05 21.74
CA PRO A 241 -2.63 -9.62 21.79
C PRO A 241 -1.26 -9.26 21.22
N LEU A 242 -1.13 -8.05 20.63
CA LEU A 242 0.12 -7.62 19.99
C LEU A 242 1.31 -7.58 20.97
N THR A 243 1.07 -7.28 22.25
CA THR A 243 2.10 -7.31 23.30
C THR A 243 2.79 -8.65 23.42
N GLU A 244 2.04 -9.76 23.39
CA GLU A 244 2.62 -11.11 23.46
C GLU A 244 3.46 -11.40 22.22
N ILE A 245 2.97 -11.02 21.03
CA ILE A 245 3.67 -11.21 19.77
C ILE A 245 5.00 -10.45 19.75
N LEU A 246 4.99 -9.16 20.14
CA LEU A 246 6.19 -8.33 20.16
C LEU A 246 7.22 -8.74 21.22
N ASN A 247 6.79 -9.40 22.30
CA ASN A 247 7.66 -9.94 23.35
C ASN A 247 8.08 -11.38 23.09
N SER A 248 7.68 -11.99 21.99
CA SER A 248 8.12 -13.35 21.63
C SER A 248 9.64 -13.40 21.41
N PRO A 249 10.31 -14.53 21.67
CA PRO A 249 11.75 -14.67 21.41
C PRO A 249 12.15 -14.27 20.00
N ARG A 250 11.39 -14.72 19.00
CA ARG A 250 11.63 -14.42 17.57
C ARG A 250 11.52 -12.92 17.26
N ALA A 251 10.49 -12.23 17.77
CA ALA A 251 10.34 -10.80 17.59
C ALA A 251 11.46 -10.00 18.26
N CYS A 252 11.89 -10.43 19.47
CA CYS A 252 13.01 -9.83 20.17
C CYS A 252 14.34 -10.01 19.43
N GLU A 253 14.60 -11.16 18.84
CA GLU A 253 15.81 -11.40 18.02
C GLU A 253 15.87 -10.47 16.81
N ILE A 254 14.76 -10.35 16.07
CA ILE A 254 14.65 -9.41 14.94
C ILE A 254 14.84 -7.97 15.41
N GLY A 255 14.21 -7.57 16.51
CA GLY A 255 14.35 -6.24 17.09
C GLY A 255 15.79 -5.89 17.49
N ARG A 256 16.58 -6.86 18.00
CA ARG A 256 17.99 -6.66 18.37
C ARG A 256 18.90 -6.44 17.16
N ALA A 257 18.53 -6.93 15.99
CA ALA A 257 19.30 -6.69 14.77
C ALA A 257 19.30 -5.21 14.32
N HIS A 258 18.54 -4.35 15.00
CA HIS A 258 18.43 -2.91 14.72
C HIS A 258 19.24 -2.01 15.69
N VAL A 259 19.97 -2.59 16.63
CA VAL A 259 20.77 -1.85 17.64
C VAL A 259 22.20 -1.66 17.21
#